data_c57d1866bafeea3c7a254ee989da6955
#
_entry.id   c57d1866bafeea3c7a254ee989da6955
#
_cell.length_a   1.000
_cell.length_b   1.000
_cell.length_c   1.000
_cell.angle_alpha   90.00
_cell.angle_beta   90.00
_cell.angle_gamma   90.00
#
_symmetry.space_group_name_H-M   'P 1'
#
loop_
_entity.id
_entity.type
_entity.pdbx_description
1 polymer ?
#
loop_
_entity_poly.entity_id
_entity_poly.type
_entity_poly.pdbx_seq_one_letter_code
_entity_poly.pdbx_strand_id
1 'polypeptide(L)'
;MPEAQHSEVVDATPDVVWELLVDKMENPSKYVPGVQECRILRKDGPYSMRRRMKTAEFEVEEEITADPERRSVDFVLVDHPFYTGKVNNIVTLGPNEETTLTFHLQWIEKEGVHPPTLDPQEAVRKAVVHTKELAERKQ
;
A
#
# COMPACT_ATOMS: atom_id res chain seq x y z
N MET A 1 2.40 -14.21 -13.02
CA MET A 1 2.46 -12.75 -12.81
C MET A 1 1.62 -12.37 -11.61
N PRO A 2 2.24 -11.89 -10.51
CA PRO A 2 1.45 -11.57 -9.33
C PRO A 2 0.56 -10.36 -9.54
N GLU A 3 -0.72 -10.61 -9.45
CA GLU A 3 -1.72 -9.55 -9.42
C GLU A 3 -2.75 -9.94 -8.39
N ALA A 4 -3.15 -9.00 -7.54
CA ALA A 4 -4.14 -9.24 -6.51
C ALA A 4 -4.89 -7.96 -6.20
N GLN A 5 -6.14 -8.10 -5.82
CA GLN A 5 -6.98 -6.97 -5.47
C GLN A 5 -7.93 -7.38 -4.35
N HIS A 6 -8.12 -6.49 -3.38
CA HIS A 6 -9.05 -6.72 -2.30
C HIS A 6 -9.69 -5.41 -1.87
N SER A 7 -10.99 -5.45 -1.62
CA SER A 7 -11.77 -4.30 -1.16
C SER A 7 -12.53 -4.65 0.11
N GLU A 8 -12.68 -3.67 0.99
CA GLU A 8 -13.49 -3.80 2.20
C GLU A 8 -14.29 -2.51 2.39
N VAL A 9 -15.51 -2.66 2.90
CA VAL A 9 -16.28 -1.53 3.39
C VAL A 9 -15.73 -1.18 4.77
N VAL A 10 -15.48 0.10 5.01
CA VAL A 10 -14.88 0.59 6.26
C VAL A 10 -15.88 1.48 6.98
N ASP A 11 -16.14 1.19 8.25
CA ASP A 11 -17.03 2.00 9.07
C ASP A 11 -16.26 3.21 9.64
N ALA A 12 -15.89 4.11 8.73
CA ALA A 12 -15.19 5.35 9.01
C ALA A 12 -15.43 6.29 7.83
N THR A 13 -15.20 7.58 8.04
CA THR A 13 -15.34 8.53 6.92
C THR A 13 -14.21 8.37 5.92
N PRO A 14 -14.43 8.76 4.65
CA PRO A 14 -13.34 8.72 3.65
C PRO A 14 -12.10 9.51 4.09
N ASP A 15 -12.28 10.63 4.78
CA ASP A 15 -11.17 11.45 5.23
C ASP A 15 -10.33 10.75 6.30
N VAL A 16 -10.96 10.02 7.22
CA VAL A 16 -10.24 9.24 8.24
C VAL A 16 -9.38 8.17 7.56
N VAL A 17 -9.96 7.44 6.61
CA VAL A 17 -9.21 6.39 5.89
C VAL A 17 -8.08 7.02 5.07
N TRP A 18 -8.35 8.15 4.40
CA TRP A 18 -7.34 8.87 3.63
C TRP A 18 -6.15 9.28 4.50
N GLU A 19 -6.40 9.82 5.70
CA GLU A 19 -5.34 10.20 6.63
C GLU A 19 -4.43 9.01 6.97
N LEU A 20 -5.01 7.80 7.12
CA LEU A 20 -4.23 6.60 7.38
C LEU A 20 -3.37 6.23 6.19
N LEU A 21 -3.88 6.37 4.96
CA LEU A 21 -3.09 6.08 3.76
C LEU A 21 -1.89 7.03 3.64
N VAL A 22 -2.08 8.30 3.97
CA VAL A 22 -0.98 9.27 3.96
C VAL A 22 0.04 8.94 5.06
N ASP A 23 -0.42 8.60 6.26
CA ASP A 23 0.47 8.19 7.35
C ASP A 23 1.28 6.94 6.98
N LYS A 24 0.67 6.01 6.26
CA LYS A 24 1.34 4.78 5.79
C LYS A 24 2.56 5.09 4.92
N MET A 25 2.57 6.20 4.21
CA MET A 25 3.71 6.56 3.37
C MET A 25 4.99 6.69 4.22
N GLU A 26 4.90 7.28 5.39
CA GLU A 26 6.04 7.47 6.29
C GLU A 26 6.18 6.36 7.33
N ASN A 27 5.09 5.70 7.69
CA ASN A 27 5.05 4.74 8.79
C ASN A 27 4.43 3.41 8.36
N PRO A 28 5.01 2.72 7.37
CA PRO A 28 4.40 1.49 6.81
C PRO A 28 4.29 0.34 7.81
N SER A 29 5.13 0.30 8.83
CA SER A 29 5.12 -0.80 9.80
C SER A 29 3.82 -0.86 10.61
N LYS A 30 3.08 0.23 10.69
CA LYS A 30 1.77 0.24 11.37
C LYS A 30 0.68 -0.48 10.55
N TYR A 31 0.88 -0.59 9.25
CA TYR A 31 -0.16 -1.03 8.31
C TYR A 31 0.17 -2.34 7.60
N VAL A 32 1.46 -2.59 7.38
CA VAL A 32 1.92 -3.76 6.63
C VAL A 32 2.72 -4.66 7.56
N PRO A 33 2.21 -5.86 7.88
CA PRO A 33 2.96 -6.80 8.69
C PRO A 33 4.28 -7.19 8.03
N GLY A 34 5.32 -7.36 8.84
CA GLY A 34 6.61 -7.82 8.36
C GLY A 34 7.61 -6.72 7.99
N VAL A 35 7.21 -5.46 8.04
CA VAL A 35 8.15 -4.36 7.82
C VAL A 35 9.00 -4.18 9.08
N GLN A 36 10.31 -4.37 8.95
CA GLN A 36 11.27 -4.26 10.06
C GLN A 36 11.84 -2.87 10.18
N GLU A 37 12.02 -2.19 9.04
CA GLU A 37 12.69 -0.89 8.99
C GLU A 37 12.18 -0.10 7.80
N CYS A 38 12.08 1.23 7.97
CA CYS A 38 11.70 2.13 6.89
C CYS A 38 12.57 3.38 6.96
N ARG A 39 13.13 3.78 5.81
CA ARG A 39 13.93 4.99 5.68
C ARG A 39 13.35 5.84 4.56
N ILE A 40 13.12 7.12 4.86
CA ILE A 40 12.70 8.10 3.84
C ILE A 40 13.96 8.62 3.16
N LEU A 41 14.09 8.36 1.85
CA LEU A 41 15.27 8.76 1.07
C LEU A 41 15.13 10.18 0.50
N ARG A 42 13.89 10.56 0.14
CA ARG A 42 13.59 11.88 -0.42
C ARG A 42 12.12 12.18 -0.14
N LYS A 43 11.82 13.42 0.16
CA LYS A 43 10.45 13.87 0.37
C LYS A 43 10.23 15.18 -0.37
N ASP A 44 9.30 15.17 -1.33
CA ASP A 44 8.98 16.32 -2.17
C ASP A 44 7.58 16.83 -1.82
N GLY A 45 7.43 17.40 -0.62
CA GLY A 45 6.14 17.82 -0.11
C GLY A 45 5.39 16.69 0.56
N PRO A 46 4.09 16.88 0.91
CA PRO A 46 3.33 15.89 1.67
C PRO A 46 2.86 14.68 0.85
N TYR A 47 2.90 14.75 -0.48
CA TYR A 47 2.28 13.73 -1.35
C TYR A 47 3.24 13.08 -2.34
N SER A 48 4.54 13.26 -2.18
CA SER A 48 5.52 12.62 -3.04
C SER A 48 6.78 12.32 -2.25
N MET A 49 7.25 11.07 -2.31
CA MET A 49 8.46 10.68 -1.61
C MET A 49 9.08 9.41 -2.18
N ARG A 50 10.31 9.15 -1.81
CA ARG A 50 10.98 7.87 -2.06
C ARG A 50 11.38 7.30 -0.72
N ARG A 51 11.09 6.01 -0.50
CA ARG A 51 11.45 5.32 0.73
C ARG A 51 12.05 3.96 0.46
N ARG A 52 12.80 3.45 1.44
CA ARG A 52 13.31 2.08 1.41
C ARG A 52 12.80 1.37 2.64
N MET A 53 12.21 0.20 2.44
CA MET A 53 11.71 -0.66 3.50
C MET A 53 12.51 -1.95 3.56
N LYS A 54 12.67 -2.49 4.76
CA LYS A 54 13.30 -3.78 4.96
C LYS A 54 12.27 -4.74 5.55
N THR A 55 12.17 -5.91 4.92
CA THR A 55 11.39 -7.03 5.45
C THR A 55 12.33 -8.18 5.74
N ALA A 56 11.80 -9.30 6.27
CA ALA A 56 12.61 -10.48 6.55
C ALA A 56 13.25 -11.08 5.28
N GLU A 57 12.59 -10.91 4.14
CA GLU A 57 13.02 -11.54 2.88
C GLU A 57 13.90 -10.64 2.03
N PHE A 58 13.63 -9.34 1.99
CA PHE A 58 14.36 -8.42 1.10
C PHE A 58 14.15 -6.96 1.49
N GLU A 59 14.91 -6.09 0.84
CA GLU A 59 14.71 -4.64 0.92
C GLU A 59 13.96 -4.18 -0.32
N VAL A 60 13.05 -3.24 -0.14
CA VAL A 60 12.22 -2.67 -1.21
C VAL A 60 12.35 -1.16 -1.21
N GLU A 61 12.67 -0.59 -2.36
CA GLU A 61 12.63 0.85 -2.55
C GLU A 61 11.41 1.20 -3.37
N GLU A 62 10.69 2.24 -2.95
CA GLU A 62 9.45 2.66 -3.61
C GLU A 62 9.42 4.15 -3.86
N GLU A 63 8.92 4.52 -5.03
CA GLU A 63 8.55 5.89 -5.34
C GLU A 63 7.06 6.01 -5.08
N ILE A 64 6.67 6.92 -4.17
CA ILE A 64 5.29 7.02 -3.70
C ILE A 64 4.71 8.36 -4.12
N THR A 65 3.52 8.32 -4.72
CA THR A 65 2.79 9.52 -5.14
C THR A 65 1.35 9.41 -4.67
N ALA A 66 0.87 10.43 -3.98
CA ALA A 66 -0.49 10.49 -3.47
C ALA A 66 -1.29 11.57 -4.20
N ASP A 67 -2.55 11.28 -4.50
CA ASP A 67 -3.49 12.20 -5.12
C ASP A 67 -4.64 12.44 -4.13
N PRO A 68 -4.64 13.57 -3.41
CA PRO A 68 -5.67 13.84 -2.40
C PRO A 68 -7.07 14.04 -2.97
N GLU A 69 -7.19 14.49 -4.22
CA GLU A 69 -8.51 14.65 -4.83
C GLU A 69 -9.19 13.32 -5.09
N ARG A 70 -8.41 12.32 -5.51
CA ARG A 70 -8.91 10.97 -5.77
C ARG A 70 -8.82 10.06 -4.56
N ARG A 71 -8.15 10.49 -3.50
CA ARG A 71 -7.83 9.67 -2.33
C ARG A 71 -7.12 8.38 -2.76
N SER A 72 -6.09 8.52 -3.58
CA SER A 72 -5.35 7.42 -4.19
C SER A 72 -3.86 7.58 -3.94
N VAL A 73 -3.18 6.47 -3.62
CA VAL A 73 -1.74 6.45 -3.42
C VAL A 73 -1.14 5.33 -4.26
N ASP A 74 -0.12 5.66 -5.06
CA ASP A 74 0.64 4.68 -5.84
C ASP A 74 1.99 4.44 -5.19
N PHE A 75 2.34 3.17 -5.01
CA PHE A 75 3.63 2.72 -4.49
C PHE A 75 4.33 1.99 -5.63
N VAL A 76 5.25 2.66 -6.32
CA VAL A 76 5.93 2.12 -7.49
C VAL A 76 7.27 1.52 -7.08
N LEU A 77 7.51 0.26 -7.46
CA LEU A 77 8.77 -0.43 -7.14
C LEU A 77 9.94 0.19 -7.88
N VAL A 78 11.07 0.38 -7.17
CA VAL A 78 12.32 0.87 -7.73
C VAL A 78 13.40 -0.16 -7.40
N ASP A 79 14.05 -0.69 -8.44
CA ASP A 79 15.15 -1.66 -8.29
C ASP A 79 14.84 -2.86 -7.38
N HIS A 80 13.61 -3.36 -7.44
CA HIS A 80 13.24 -4.56 -6.71
C HIS A 80 13.97 -5.77 -7.32
N PRO A 81 14.48 -6.71 -6.49
CA PRO A 81 15.26 -7.84 -7.04
C PRO A 81 14.45 -8.77 -7.94
N PHE A 82 13.13 -8.89 -7.75
CA PHE A 82 12.31 -9.85 -8.49
C PHE A 82 11.20 -9.25 -9.33
N TYR A 83 10.74 -8.04 -9.02
CA TYR A 83 9.54 -7.47 -9.65
C TYR A 83 9.70 -6.03 -10.10
N THR A 84 8.88 -5.66 -11.10
CA THR A 84 8.55 -4.26 -11.42
C THR A 84 7.06 -4.08 -11.19
N GLY A 85 6.58 -2.84 -11.23
CA GLY A 85 5.16 -2.56 -11.10
C GLY A 85 4.84 -1.73 -9.87
N LYS A 86 3.59 -1.83 -9.44
CA LYS A 86 3.09 -0.96 -8.36
C LYS A 86 2.00 -1.60 -7.54
N VAL A 87 1.72 -0.96 -6.39
CA VAL A 87 0.51 -1.19 -5.60
C VAL A 87 -0.24 0.14 -5.54
N ASN A 88 -1.54 0.11 -5.80
CA ASN A 88 -2.41 1.27 -5.63
C ASN A 88 -3.30 1.04 -4.41
N ASN A 89 -3.43 2.09 -3.59
CA ASN A 89 -4.38 2.12 -2.48
C ASN A 89 -5.35 3.25 -2.77
N ILE A 90 -6.65 2.99 -2.77
CA ILE A 90 -7.65 4.01 -3.08
C ILE A 90 -8.86 3.92 -2.15
N VAL A 91 -9.39 5.08 -1.78
CA VAL A 91 -10.63 5.21 -1.01
C VAL A 91 -11.71 5.72 -1.95
N THR A 92 -12.81 4.97 -2.06
CA THR A 92 -13.94 5.34 -2.92
C THR A 92 -15.24 5.28 -2.13
N LEU A 93 -16.31 5.84 -2.71
CA LEU A 93 -17.65 5.68 -2.17
C LEU A 93 -18.38 4.62 -2.96
N GLY A 94 -19.00 3.67 -2.26
CA GLY A 94 -19.81 2.64 -2.89
C GLY A 94 -21.20 3.12 -3.26
N PRO A 95 -22.09 2.22 -3.76
CA PRO A 95 -23.43 2.57 -4.23
C PRO A 95 -24.32 3.25 -3.20
N ASN A 96 -24.09 2.98 -1.92
CA ASN A 96 -24.85 3.57 -0.81
C ASN A 96 -24.02 4.59 -0.03
N GLU A 97 -23.04 5.19 -0.70
CA GLU A 97 -22.11 6.16 -0.13
C GLU A 97 -21.25 5.61 1.02
N GLU A 98 -21.14 4.29 1.13
CA GLU A 98 -20.23 3.66 2.08
C GLU A 98 -18.78 3.85 1.69
N THR A 99 -17.93 4.09 2.69
CA THR A 99 -16.48 4.20 2.47
C THR A 99 -15.92 2.82 2.10
N THR A 100 -15.24 2.74 0.96
CA THR A 100 -14.65 1.50 0.48
C THR A 100 -13.14 1.70 0.29
N LEU A 101 -12.35 0.77 0.83
CA LEU A 101 -10.90 0.78 0.70
C LEU A 101 -10.48 -0.38 -0.20
N THR A 102 -9.71 -0.07 -1.25
CA THR A 102 -9.23 -1.07 -2.20
C THR A 102 -7.72 -0.97 -2.35
N PHE A 103 -7.04 -2.11 -2.27
CA PHE A 103 -5.62 -2.22 -2.60
C PHE A 103 -5.52 -3.10 -3.83
N HIS A 104 -4.74 -2.65 -4.82
CA HIS A 104 -4.53 -3.38 -6.07
C HIS A 104 -3.02 -3.52 -6.32
N LEU A 105 -2.54 -4.74 -6.22
CA LEU A 105 -1.14 -5.09 -6.46
C LEU A 105 -0.98 -5.53 -7.90
N GLN A 106 -0.10 -4.85 -8.64
CA GLN A 106 0.19 -5.13 -10.05
C GLN A 106 1.71 -5.24 -10.22
N TRP A 107 2.25 -6.38 -9.83
CA TRP A 107 3.69 -6.67 -9.95
C TRP A 107 3.94 -7.57 -11.14
N ILE A 108 5.05 -7.31 -11.84
CA ILE A 108 5.48 -8.08 -13.01
C ILE A 108 6.85 -8.67 -12.68
N GLU A 109 7.00 -9.98 -12.82
CA GLU A 109 8.29 -10.65 -12.59
C GLU A 109 9.34 -10.16 -13.58
N LYS A 110 10.54 -9.90 -13.09
CA LYS A 110 11.68 -9.58 -13.95
C LYS A 110 12.10 -10.83 -14.70
N GLU A 111 12.55 -10.64 -15.95
CA GLU A 111 13.02 -11.73 -16.78
C GLU A 111 14.25 -12.39 -16.17
N GLY A 112 14.27 -13.72 -16.18
CA GLY A 112 15.42 -14.50 -15.72
C GLY A 112 15.57 -14.65 -14.21
N VAL A 113 14.60 -14.16 -13.42
CA VAL A 113 14.67 -14.30 -11.97
C VAL A 113 13.68 -15.36 -11.47
N HIS A 114 13.96 -15.91 -10.30
CA HIS A 114 13.10 -16.90 -9.64
C HIS A 114 12.69 -16.34 -8.28
N PRO A 115 11.58 -15.60 -8.20
CA PRO A 115 11.14 -15.01 -6.92
C PRO A 115 10.72 -16.07 -5.92
N PRO A 116 10.79 -15.77 -4.62
CA PRO A 116 10.26 -16.67 -3.61
C PRO A 116 8.74 -16.83 -3.79
N THR A 117 8.21 -17.92 -3.26
CA THR A 117 6.76 -18.16 -3.30
C THR A 117 6.03 -17.07 -2.54
N LEU A 118 5.07 -16.41 -3.22
CA LEU A 118 4.22 -15.38 -2.63
C LEU A 118 2.77 -15.80 -2.73
N ASP A 119 1.98 -15.39 -1.72
CA ASP A 119 0.54 -15.38 -1.83
C ASP A 119 0.11 -13.91 -1.86
N PRO A 120 0.11 -13.26 -3.04
CA PRO A 120 -0.19 -11.83 -3.14
C PRO A 120 -1.62 -11.50 -2.72
N GLN A 121 -2.57 -12.40 -2.98
CA GLN A 121 -3.97 -12.17 -2.60
C GLN A 121 -4.11 -12.10 -1.08
N GLU A 122 -3.47 -13.01 -0.35
CA GLU A 122 -3.53 -13.01 1.11
C GLU A 122 -2.79 -11.81 1.70
N ALA A 123 -1.65 -11.42 1.12
CA ALA A 123 -0.90 -10.26 1.58
C ALA A 123 -1.72 -8.98 1.43
N VAL A 124 -2.37 -8.80 0.28
CA VAL A 124 -3.22 -7.65 0.01
C VAL A 124 -4.42 -7.62 0.95
N ARG A 125 -5.08 -8.78 1.12
CA ARG A 125 -6.23 -8.89 2.01
C ARG A 125 -5.87 -8.49 3.45
N LYS A 126 -4.76 -9.00 3.96
CA LYS A 126 -4.32 -8.68 5.34
C LYS A 126 -4.04 -7.19 5.49
N ALA A 127 -3.41 -6.57 4.50
CA ALA A 127 -3.10 -5.14 4.55
C ALA A 127 -4.37 -4.29 4.57
N VAL A 128 -5.36 -4.62 3.73
CA VAL A 128 -6.64 -3.90 3.71
C VAL A 128 -7.38 -4.06 5.03
N VAL A 129 -7.50 -5.29 5.53
CA VAL A 129 -8.22 -5.59 6.76
C VAL A 129 -7.57 -4.87 7.95
N HIS A 130 -6.25 -4.88 8.01
CA HIS A 130 -5.52 -4.22 9.10
C HIS A 130 -5.76 -2.69 9.08
N THR A 131 -5.70 -2.09 7.90
CA THR A 131 -5.98 -0.65 7.73
C THR A 131 -7.43 -0.32 8.13
N LYS A 132 -8.39 -1.17 7.71
CA LYS A 132 -9.78 -1.06 8.08
C LYS A 132 -9.96 -1.04 9.61
N GLU A 133 -9.32 -1.99 10.30
CA GLU A 133 -9.42 -2.08 11.76
C GLU A 133 -8.88 -0.81 12.43
N LEU A 134 -7.75 -0.28 11.95
CA LEU A 134 -7.17 0.94 12.48
C LEU A 134 -8.10 2.14 12.26
N ALA A 135 -8.70 2.24 11.07
CA ALA A 135 -9.62 3.34 10.75
C ALA A 135 -10.86 3.29 11.64
N GLU A 136 -11.43 2.11 11.86
CA GLU A 136 -12.62 1.94 12.67
C GLU A 136 -12.39 2.24 14.15
N ARG A 137 -11.17 2.07 14.63
CA ARG A 137 -10.80 2.44 16.00
C ARG A 137 -10.65 3.94 16.21
N LYS A 138 -10.44 4.70 15.15
CA LYS A 138 -10.27 6.16 15.21
C LYS A 138 -11.58 6.92 15.34
N GLN A 139 -12.68 6.25 15.21
CA GLN A 139 -14.01 6.83 15.26
C GLN A 139 -14.43 7.19 16.67
#